data_c40910d77df54a394ecd76370cbb480a
#
_entry.id   c40910d77df54a394ecd76370cbb480a
#
_cell.length_a   1.000
_cell.length_b   1.000
_cell.length_c   1.000
_cell.angle_alpha   90.00
_cell.angle_beta   90.00
_cell.angle_gamma   90.00
#
_symmetry.space_group_name_H-M   'P 1'
#
loop_
_entity.id
_entity.type
_entity.pdbx_description
1 polymer ?
#
loop_
_entity_poly.entity_id
_entity_poly.type
_entity_poly.pdbx_seq_one_letter_code
_entity_poly.pdbx_strand_id
1 'polypeptide(L)'
;MSNDHTPDLLASSTTRRQLLALAAVGGAGLATVRAAAPATAATGPGTNGEVVRLTVLGTTDLHGNVFNWDYFKNAEYTDSKANDIGVAKASSVIKAIRAEVGAERTLTIDAGDTIQGTPLAYYYAKIDPITGGSTHPMAAAMNQVGYDAAALGNHEYNYGLDTLRAFEKQLSFPLLSANSVDWNTGAPVFKPWVIKTVKLTDTKAIKVGILGLVTPGVAIWDKANVEGKVKFPGIVEQAKVMVPRLKAAGADVVIVACHSGDSGKSSWGDALPYVENASAILAEEVPGIDAVLVGHAHLEIPQRHVVNKQTGKKVLLSEPYYWGMRVTRMSLDVQKVRGQWEVVHSEATLYNSNVAPEDPAVTGAVAAAHQKVLTYVNGVIGTSTQAMSAATSRYEDTAAIDFINYVQADAVKKALAGTAEAALPVLSIAAPFNKLAAIPAGEVTIRDVAGLYIFDNTLLGIVLTGAQVKAYLEKSAEYFKPCTTTGPVAADAITNANATPDYNYDVMGGLDADLTYDIDLAKPVGSRIVGLAYAGTSVAADTRFVVAINNYRQSGGGNFPGVVTAPVVYNRQIEIRQLMIDWATANKVIDPSTFSSLDWRLVSNGSPISVTA
;
A
#
# COMPACT_ATOMS: atom_id res chain seq x y z
N MET A 1 -28.75 -26.71 -7.38
CA MET A 1 -27.74 -27.03 -8.38
C MET A 1 -26.57 -26.10 -8.06
N SER A 2 -25.60 -26.66 -7.37
CA SER A 2 -24.39 -25.96 -6.86
C SER A 2 -23.38 -25.88 -7.98
N ASN A 3 -22.90 -24.69 -8.28
CA ASN A 3 -21.66 -24.50 -9.04
C ASN A 3 -20.58 -23.99 -8.07
N ASP A 4 -19.84 -24.97 -7.58
CA ASP A 4 -18.60 -24.81 -6.85
C ASP A 4 -17.51 -24.48 -7.88
N HIS A 5 -16.99 -23.25 -7.87
CA HIS A 5 -15.75 -22.89 -8.55
C HIS A 5 -14.71 -22.54 -7.49
N THR A 6 -14.08 -23.57 -6.94
CA THR A 6 -12.78 -23.45 -6.27
C THR A 6 -11.70 -23.25 -7.34
N PRO A 7 -10.88 -22.19 -7.27
CA PRO A 7 -9.70 -22.10 -8.13
C PRO A 7 -8.63 -23.08 -7.66
N ASP A 8 -8.07 -23.79 -8.60
CA ASP A 8 -7.08 -24.84 -8.43
C ASP A 8 -5.78 -24.32 -7.78
N LEU A 9 -5.46 -24.80 -6.59
CA LEU A 9 -4.30 -24.44 -5.75
C LEU A 9 -2.97 -25.06 -6.23
N LEU A 10 -2.86 -25.50 -7.50
CA LEU A 10 -1.70 -26.26 -7.99
C LEU A 10 -0.62 -25.44 -8.72
N ALA A 11 -0.75 -24.10 -8.82
CA ALA A 11 0.24 -23.26 -9.51
C ALA A 11 1.53 -22.98 -8.69
N SER A 12 1.54 -23.23 -7.36
CA SER A 12 2.66 -22.85 -6.49
C SER A 12 3.83 -23.86 -6.44
N SER A 13 3.67 -25.07 -6.97
CA SER A 13 4.70 -26.13 -6.88
C SER A 13 5.77 -26.07 -7.97
N THR A 14 5.54 -25.34 -9.05
CA THR A 14 6.45 -25.30 -10.21
C THR A 14 7.64 -24.36 -9.98
N THR A 15 7.46 -23.30 -9.21
CA THR A 15 8.46 -22.23 -9.00
C THR A 15 9.64 -22.69 -8.13
N ARG A 16 9.41 -23.50 -7.12
CA ARG A 16 10.50 -23.97 -6.21
C ARG A 16 11.49 -24.90 -6.92
N ARG A 17 10.99 -25.74 -7.85
CA ARG A 17 11.86 -26.62 -8.66
C ARG A 17 12.67 -25.85 -9.71
N GLN A 18 12.13 -24.78 -10.28
CA GLN A 18 12.81 -23.98 -11.29
C GLN A 18 13.94 -23.13 -10.69
N LEU A 19 13.74 -22.51 -9.52
CA LEU A 19 14.80 -21.74 -8.84
C LEU A 19 15.85 -22.62 -8.16
N LEU A 20 15.50 -23.80 -7.66
CA LEU A 20 16.47 -24.77 -7.15
C LEU A 20 17.37 -25.31 -8.28
N ALA A 21 16.87 -25.41 -9.50
CA ALA A 21 17.68 -25.73 -10.67
C ALA A 21 18.66 -24.59 -11.04
N LEU A 22 18.29 -23.33 -10.83
CA LEU A 22 19.14 -22.16 -11.02
C LEU A 22 20.21 -22.01 -9.93
N ALA A 23 19.92 -22.35 -8.67
CA ALA A 23 20.87 -22.28 -7.57
C ALA A 23 21.92 -23.42 -7.59
N ALA A 24 21.64 -24.55 -8.24
CA ALA A 24 22.55 -25.71 -8.34
C ALA A 24 23.63 -25.55 -9.41
N VAL A 25 23.65 -24.53 -10.24
CA VAL A 25 24.63 -24.31 -11.32
C VAL A 25 25.91 -23.60 -10.83
N GLY A 26 26.00 -23.24 -9.56
CA GLY A 26 27.20 -22.67 -8.93
C GLY A 26 28.33 -23.69 -8.56
N GLY A 27 28.22 -24.96 -8.87
CA GLY A 27 29.24 -25.97 -8.57
C GLY A 27 29.21 -27.15 -9.52
N ALA A 28 30.14 -27.15 -10.46
CA ALA A 28 30.66 -28.25 -11.29
C ALA A 28 29.68 -29.33 -11.80
N GLY A 29 29.43 -29.33 -13.09
CA GLY A 29 28.90 -30.50 -13.81
C GLY A 29 27.93 -30.14 -14.93
N LEU A 30 28.45 -30.04 -16.16
CA LEU A 30 27.66 -29.89 -17.39
C LEU A 30 26.73 -31.09 -17.61
N ALA A 31 25.46 -30.92 -17.33
CA ALA A 31 24.42 -31.77 -17.90
C ALA A 31 23.63 -30.94 -18.90
N THR A 32 23.78 -31.26 -20.16
CA THR A 32 23.07 -30.61 -21.27
C THR A 32 21.56 -30.88 -21.18
N VAL A 33 20.82 -29.93 -20.66
CA VAL A 33 19.37 -29.90 -20.84
C VAL A 33 19.11 -29.31 -22.22
N ARG A 34 18.67 -30.16 -23.15
CA ARG A 34 18.17 -29.70 -24.45
C ARG A 34 16.95 -28.81 -24.20
N ALA A 35 17.10 -27.52 -24.43
CA ALA A 35 15.97 -26.61 -24.55
C ALA A 35 15.08 -27.08 -25.71
N ALA A 36 13.79 -27.27 -25.43
CA ALA A 36 12.82 -27.49 -26.50
C ALA A 36 12.84 -26.26 -27.41
N ALA A 37 13.14 -26.46 -28.66
CA ALA A 37 13.10 -25.40 -29.67
C ALA A 37 11.67 -24.83 -29.75
N PRO A 38 11.52 -23.52 -29.88
CA PRO A 38 10.21 -22.93 -30.09
C PRO A 38 9.65 -23.47 -31.43
N ALA A 39 8.37 -23.85 -31.41
CA ALA A 39 7.65 -24.28 -32.60
C ALA A 39 7.76 -23.16 -33.66
N THR A 40 8.38 -23.49 -34.80
CA THR A 40 8.46 -22.59 -35.94
C THR A 40 7.07 -22.41 -36.52
N ALA A 41 6.47 -21.25 -36.34
CA ALA A 41 5.27 -20.87 -37.09
C ALA A 41 5.65 -20.74 -38.59
N ALA A 42 4.84 -21.33 -39.43
CA ALA A 42 5.01 -21.33 -40.88
C ALA A 42 5.05 -19.89 -41.42
N THR A 43 6.16 -19.51 -42.03
CA THR A 43 6.37 -18.20 -42.68
C THR A 43 5.65 -18.13 -44.01
N GLY A 44 4.61 -17.28 -44.10
CA GLY A 44 4.13 -16.78 -45.41
C GLY A 44 5.14 -15.77 -46.03
N PRO A 45 5.08 -15.47 -47.33
CA PRO A 45 6.08 -14.65 -48.02
C PRO A 45 5.98 -13.16 -47.68
N GLY A 46 6.64 -12.77 -46.61
CA GLY A 46 6.95 -11.42 -46.22
C GLY A 46 8.09 -11.51 -45.22
N THR A 47 9.24 -10.87 -45.51
CA THR A 47 10.48 -10.93 -44.74
C THR A 47 10.32 -10.39 -43.30
N ASN A 48 9.64 -11.14 -42.44
CA ASN A 48 9.63 -10.87 -41.02
C ASN A 48 10.98 -11.31 -40.44
N GLY A 49 11.62 -10.44 -39.68
CA GLY A 49 12.88 -10.73 -39.00
C GLY A 49 12.73 -11.87 -37.98
N GLU A 50 13.85 -12.38 -37.50
CA GLU A 50 13.89 -13.35 -36.40
C GLU A 50 13.17 -12.82 -35.15
N VAL A 51 12.41 -13.69 -34.45
CA VAL A 51 11.79 -13.39 -33.14
C VAL A 51 12.88 -13.42 -32.06
N VAL A 52 12.97 -12.38 -31.27
CA VAL A 52 13.91 -12.28 -30.15
C VAL A 52 13.16 -11.84 -28.87
N ARG A 53 13.66 -12.25 -27.70
CA ARG A 53 13.00 -11.99 -26.42
C ARG A 53 13.60 -10.80 -25.70
N LEU A 54 12.73 -9.86 -25.29
CA LEU A 54 12.98 -8.81 -24.30
C LEU A 54 12.48 -9.30 -22.94
N THR A 55 13.31 -9.22 -21.91
CA THR A 55 12.95 -9.57 -20.55
C THR A 55 12.84 -8.33 -19.66
N VAL A 56 11.72 -8.17 -18.98
CA VAL A 56 11.48 -7.09 -18.01
C VAL A 56 11.17 -7.71 -16.66
N LEU A 57 11.92 -7.29 -15.64
CA LEU A 57 11.74 -7.69 -14.25
C LEU A 57 11.05 -6.54 -13.52
N GLY A 58 10.11 -6.86 -12.64
CA GLY A 58 9.34 -5.85 -11.92
C GLY A 58 9.10 -6.17 -10.47
N THR A 59 9.10 -5.10 -9.66
CA THR A 59 8.60 -5.06 -8.29
C THR A 59 7.61 -3.92 -8.13
N THR A 60 6.88 -3.89 -7.03
CA THR A 60 5.95 -2.82 -6.66
C THR A 60 5.72 -2.84 -5.15
N ASP A 61 5.24 -1.74 -4.59
CA ASP A 61 4.74 -1.68 -3.22
C ASP A 61 5.76 -2.24 -2.20
N LEU A 62 7.02 -1.81 -2.32
CA LEU A 62 8.11 -2.27 -1.48
C LEU A 62 7.99 -1.76 -0.03
N HIS A 63 7.35 -0.60 0.18
CA HIS A 63 6.96 -0.06 1.48
C HIS A 63 8.07 -0.11 2.55
N GLY A 64 9.30 0.25 2.18
CA GLY A 64 10.42 0.33 3.11
C GLY A 64 10.98 -1.03 3.57
N ASN A 65 10.58 -2.13 2.93
CA ASN A 65 11.04 -3.48 3.29
C ASN A 65 12.34 -3.82 2.53
N VAL A 66 13.48 -3.74 3.23
CA VAL A 66 14.78 -4.17 2.69
C VAL A 66 15.11 -5.59 3.08
N PHE A 67 14.92 -5.93 4.35
CA PHE A 67 15.21 -7.24 4.95
C PHE A 67 13.93 -8.07 5.08
N ASN A 68 14.08 -9.38 5.24
CA ASN A 68 12.99 -10.24 5.72
C ASN A 68 12.78 -10.03 7.22
N TRP A 69 12.30 -8.86 7.63
CA TRP A 69 12.23 -8.44 9.03
C TRP A 69 10.95 -7.67 9.36
N ASP A 70 10.25 -8.12 10.41
CA ASP A 70 9.13 -7.39 11.01
C ASP A 70 9.63 -6.55 12.19
N TYR A 71 9.75 -5.25 12.01
CA TYR A 71 10.24 -4.32 13.03
C TYR A 71 9.31 -4.20 14.24
N PHE A 72 8.02 -4.46 14.06
CA PHE A 72 7.05 -4.40 15.17
C PHE A 72 7.14 -5.65 16.05
N LYS A 73 7.42 -6.81 15.46
CA LYS A 73 7.67 -8.06 16.19
C LYS A 73 9.12 -8.23 16.62
N ASN A 74 10.05 -7.47 16.03
CA ASN A 74 11.49 -7.63 16.17
C ASN A 74 11.96 -9.05 15.86
N ALA A 75 11.51 -9.59 14.75
CA ALA A 75 11.77 -10.95 14.30
C ALA A 75 11.74 -11.04 12.76
N GLU A 76 12.25 -12.14 12.23
CA GLU A 76 12.05 -12.44 10.82
C GLU A 76 10.57 -12.48 10.47
N TYR A 77 10.23 -11.89 9.32
CA TYR A 77 8.84 -11.90 8.84
C TYR A 77 8.46 -13.29 8.34
N THR A 78 7.26 -13.70 8.68
CA THR A 78 6.58 -14.84 8.09
C THR A 78 5.06 -14.65 8.20
N ASP A 79 4.32 -15.21 7.26
CA ASP A 79 2.86 -15.24 7.28
C ASP A 79 2.33 -16.68 7.14
N SER A 80 1.00 -16.83 7.16
CA SER A 80 0.34 -18.14 7.02
C SER A 80 0.59 -18.85 5.68
N LYS A 81 1.11 -18.12 4.68
CA LYS A 81 1.47 -18.65 3.36
C LYS A 81 3.00 -18.88 3.23
N ALA A 82 3.75 -18.71 4.31
CA ALA A 82 5.21 -18.79 4.34
C ALA A 82 5.87 -17.84 3.32
N ASN A 83 5.34 -16.64 3.16
CA ASN A 83 5.99 -15.60 2.38
C ASN A 83 7.14 -14.99 3.18
N ASP A 84 8.22 -14.65 2.47
CA ASP A 84 9.28 -13.76 2.92
C ASP A 84 9.14 -12.42 2.22
N ILE A 85 9.71 -11.37 2.83
CA ILE A 85 9.67 -10.00 2.33
C ILE A 85 11.08 -9.46 2.08
N GLY A 86 11.15 -8.31 1.43
CA GLY A 86 12.33 -7.48 1.35
C GLY A 86 13.02 -7.46 -0.01
N VAL A 87 13.53 -6.27 -0.33
CA VAL A 87 14.31 -6.01 -1.56
C VAL A 87 15.52 -6.93 -1.63
N ALA A 88 16.13 -7.30 -0.49
CA ALA A 88 17.28 -8.19 -0.46
C ALA A 88 16.96 -9.60 -0.99
N LYS A 89 15.77 -10.12 -0.67
CA LYS A 89 15.25 -11.39 -1.22
C LYS A 89 14.92 -11.26 -2.71
N ALA A 90 14.18 -10.21 -3.08
CA ALA A 90 13.84 -9.92 -4.47
C ALA A 90 15.09 -9.74 -5.35
N SER A 91 16.15 -9.11 -4.81
CA SER A 91 17.44 -8.95 -5.50
C SER A 91 18.06 -10.28 -5.90
N SER A 92 18.04 -11.27 -5.02
CA SER A 92 18.58 -12.61 -5.34
C SER A 92 17.84 -13.27 -6.49
N VAL A 93 16.51 -13.12 -6.53
CA VAL A 93 15.68 -13.59 -7.66
C VAL A 93 16.04 -12.84 -8.96
N ILE A 94 16.13 -11.50 -8.90
CA ILE A 94 16.51 -10.67 -10.05
C ILE A 94 17.90 -11.07 -10.57
N LYS A 95 18.89 -11.26 -9.68
CA LYS A 95 20.23 -11.69 -10.05
C LYS A 95 20.24 -13.07 -10.71
N ALA A 96 19.46 -14.02 -10.20
CA ALA A 96 19.35 -15.35 -10.79
C ALA A 96 18.79 -15.29 -12.22
N ILE A 97 17.75 -14.49 -12.46
CA ILE A 97 17.17 -14.32 -13.79
C ILE A 97 18.15 -13.57 -14.72
N ARG A 98 18.83 -12.53 -14.23
CA ARG A 98 19.89 -11.84 -15.00
C ARG A 98 21.05 -12.76 -15.37
N ALA A 99 21.42 -13.69 -14.50
CA ALA A 99 22.46 -14.68 -14.80
C ALA A 99 22.01 -15.68 -15.90
N GLU A 100 20.70 -16.02 -15.92
CA GLU A 100 20.12 -16.89 -16.95
C GLU A 100 20.09 -16.24 -18.33
N VAL A 101 19.64 -14.98 -18.41
CA VAL A 101 19.32 -14.34 -19.70
C VAL A 101 20.36 -13.32 -20.16
N GLY A 102 21.30 -12.92 -19.30
CA GLY A 102 22.24 -11.80 -19.50
C GLY A 102 21.70 -10.49 -18.91
N ALA A 103 22.48 -9.85 -18.04
CA ALA A 103 22.04 -8.61 -17.36
C ALA A 103 21.75 -7.49 -18.37
N GLU A 104 22.54 -7.36 -19.44
CA GLU A 104 22.37 -6.36 -20.48
C GLU A 104 21.15 -6.61 -21.40
N ARG A 105 20.50 -7.78 -21.23
CA ARG A 105 19.29 -8.19 -21.98
C ARG A 105 18.02 -8.07 -21.12
N THR A 106 18.15 -7.52 -19.92
CA THR A 106 17.04 -7.32 -19.00
C THR A 106 16.84 -5.84 -18.67
N LEU A 107 15.61 -5.47 -18.33
CA LEU A 107 15.27 -4.26 -17.61
C LEU A 107 14.71 -4.62 -16.26
N THR A 108 14.99 -3.82 -15.24
CA THR A 108 14.37 -3.96 -13.91
C THR A 108 13.70 -2.65 -13.54
N ILE A 109 12.39 -2.69 -13.33
CA ILE A 109 11.56 -1.51 -13.05
C ILE A 109 10.74 -1.74 -11.76
N ASP A 110 10.36 -0.64 -11.11
CA ASP A 110 9.47 -0.65 -9.95
C ASP A 110 8.23 0.21 -10.23
N ALA A 111 7.08 -0.19 -9.69
CA ALA A 111 5.83 0.53 -9.92
C ALA A 111 5.42 1.45 -8.76
N GLY A 112 6.31 1.76 -7.81
CA GLY A 112 6.08 2.77 -6.77
C GLY A 112 5.69 2.22 -5.40
N ASP A 113 5.40 3.13 -4.47
CA ASP A 113 5.19 2.90 -3.05
C ASP A 113 6.42 2.29 -2.35
N THR A 114 7.48 3.08 -2.33
CA THR A 114 8.81 2.64 -1.88
C THR A 114 9.17 3.13 -0.49
N ILE A 115 8.92 4.42 -0.17
CA ILE A 115 9.56 5.10 0.97
C ILE A 115 8.71 5.20 2.24
N GLN A 116 7.53 4.60 2.27
CA GLN A 116 6.62 4.58 3.42
C GLN A 116 6.24 3.12 3.77
N GLY A 117 5.99 2.80 5.05
CA GLY A 117 5.37 1.55 5.50
C GLY A 117 6.08 0.85 6.65
N THR A 118 7.39 1.00 6.80
CA THR A 118 8.14 0.37 7.90
C THR A 118 8.76 1.41 8.84
N PRO A 119 9.09 1.01 10.08
CA PRO A 119 9.94 1.83 10.95
C PRO A 119 11.27 2.22 10.32
N LEU A 120 11.83 1.40 9.40
CA LEU A 120 13.05 1.73 8.66
C LEU A 120 12.83 2.96 7.77
N ALA A 121 11.76 2.98 6.98
CA ALA A 121 11.43 4.12 6.14
C ALA A 121 11.09 5.36 6.97
N TYR A 122 10.26 5.19 8.00
CA TYR A 122 9.84 6.27 8.90
C TYR A 122 11.03 6.94 9.60
N TYR A 123 11.98 6.17 10.10
CA TYR A 123 13.16 6.69 10.78
C TYR A 123 13.93 7.70 9.91
N TYR A 124 14.14 7.35 8.65
CA TYR A 124 14.88 8.20 7.70
C TYR A 124 14.03 9.29 7.02
N ALA A 125 12.73 9.26 7.25
CA ALA A 125 11.85 10.36 6.88
C ALA A 125 11.71 11.42 8.01
N LYS A 126 11.70 10.98 9.29
CA LYS A 126 11.29 11.83 10.43
C LYS A 126 12.31 11.93 11.58
N ILE A 127 13.01 10.85 11.93
CA ILE A 127 13.90 10.82 13.12
C ILE A 127 15.32 11.25 12.75
N ASP A 128 15.87 10.72 11.67
CA ASP A 128 17.16 11.09 11.07
C ASP A 128 16.94 11.40 9.59
N PRO A 129 16.25 12.53 9.28
CA PRO A 129 15.68 12.75 7.96
C PRO A 129 16.75 12.92 6.88
N ILE A 130 16.50 12.31 5.73
CA ILE A 130 17.38 12.37 4.55
C ILE A 130 17.58 13.80 4.02
N THR A 131 16.68 14.71 4.32
CA THR A 131 16.84 16.15 4.04
C THR A 131 17.99 16.76 4.83
N GLY A 132 18.42 16.13 5.93
CA GLY A 132 19.60 16.47 6.72
C GLY A 132 20.91 15.86 6.20
N GLY A 133 20.87 15.06 5.12
CA GLY A 133 22.05 14.48 4.48
C GLY A 133 22.24 12.98 4.71
N SER A 134 21.39 12.32 5.50
CA SER A 134 21.40 10.86 5.67
C SER A 134 20.98 10.17 4.36
N THR A 135 21.49 8.94 4.14
CA THR A 135 21.11 8.13 2.98
C THR A 135 19.85 7.32 3.30
N HIS A 136 18.84 7.38 2.43
CA HIS A 136 17.63 6.58 2.57
C HIS A 136 17.93 5.09 2.32
N PRO A 137 17.55 4.17 3.23
CA PRO A 137 17.86 2.74 3.09
C PRO A 137 17.34 2.13 1.79
N MET A 138 16.14 2.52 1.36
CA MET A 138 15.58 2.04 0.09
C MET A 138 16.38 2.54 -1.11
N ALA A 139 16.88 3.78 -1.10
CA ALA A 139 17.74 4.26 -2.18
C ALA A 139 19.03 3.46 -2.25
N ALA A 140 19.68 3.20 -1.11
CA ALA A 140 20.88 2.36 -1.04
C ALA A 140 20.61 0.94 -1.55
N ALA A 141 19.51 0.32 -1.11
CA ALA A 141 19.13 -1.03 -1.51
C ALA A 141 18.82 -1.12 -3.02
N MET A 142 17.96 -0.24 -3.55
CA MET A 142 17.55 -0.25 -4.95
C MET A 142 18.71 0.07 -5.90
N ASN A 143 19.64 0.95 -5.49
CA ASN A 143 20.86 1.22 -6.24
C ASN A 143 21.76 -0.03 -6.34
N GLN A 144 21.84 -0.87 -5.27
CA GLN A 144 22.59 -2.13 -5.29
C GLN A 144 21.92 -3.18 -6.19
N VAL A 145 20.60 -3.24 -6.24
CA VAL A 145 19.86 -4.10 -7.18
C VAL A 145 20.10 -3.68 -8.63
N GLY A 146 20.29 -2.38 -8.87
CA GLY A 146 20.46 -1.80 -10.19
C GLY A 146 19.14 -1.76 -10.96
N TYR A 147 18.17 -1.04 -10.42
CA TYR A 147 16.95 -0.70 -11.15
C TYR A 147 17.24 0.22 -12.33
N ASP A 148 16.45 0.13 -13.38
CA ASP A 148 16.54 0.98 -14.58
C ASP A 148 15.64 2.21 -14.50
N ALA A 149 14.51 2.08 -13.80
CA ALA A 149 13.56 3.15 -13.50
C ALA A 149 12.60 2.70 -12.39
N ALA A 150 11.97 3.66 -11.71
CA ALA A 150 10.82 3.42 -10.86
C ALA A 150 9.73 4.47 -11.13
N ALA A 151 8.46 4.08 -11.05
CA ALA A 151 7.35 5.03 -10.98
C ALA A 151 7.21 5.58 -9.56
N LEU A 152 6.52 6.70 -9.40
CA LEU A 152 6.00 7.14 -8.11
C LEU A 152 4.69 6.40 -7.81
N GLY A 153 4.51 5.99 -6.55
CA GLY A 153 3.22 5.63 -5.99
C GLY A 153 2.63 6.78 -5.17
N ASN A 154 1.51 6.52 -4.49
CA ASN A 154 0.89 7.53 -3.64
C ASN A 154 1.66 7.74 -2.33
N HIS A 155 2.26 6.71 -1.80
CA HIS A 155 3.01 6.77 -0.54
C HIS A 155 4.36 7.49 -0.65
N GLU A 156 4.85 7.81 -1.83
CA GLU A 156 5.98 8.72 -2.01
C GLU A 156 5.68 10.15 -1.54
N TYR A 157 4.42 10.55 -1.47
CA TYR A 157 4.01 11.90 -1.08
C TYR A 157 3.76 12.09 0.42
N ASN A 158 3.70 11.02 1.21
CA ASN A 158 3.33 11.07 2.63
C ASN A 158 4.26 11.95 3.47
N TYR A 159 5.55 11.98 3.17
CA TYR A 159 6.52 12.78 3.91
C TYR A 159 6.82 14.15 3.27
N GLY A 160 6.00 14.56 2.30
CA GLY A 160 6.11 15.82 1.60
C GLY A 160 7.12 15.84 0.46
N LEU A 161 7.03 16.88 -0.37
CA LEU A 161 7.82 16.99 -1.59
C LEU A 161 9.33 17.14 -1.34
N ASP A 162 9.75 17.75 -0.23
CA ASP A 162 11.18 17.94 0.07
C ASP A 162 11.86 16.59 0.34
N THR A 163 11.22 15.71 1.12
CA THR A 163 11.71 14.35 1.36
C THR A 163 11.72 13.55 0.06
N LEU A 164 10.65 13.62 -0.74
CA LEU A 164 10.58 12.94 -2.03
C LEU A 164 11.70 13.40 -2.99
N ARG A 165 11.98 14.70 -3.05
CA ARG A 165 13.06 15.24 -3.88
C ARG A 165 14.46 14.87 -3.35
N ALA A 166 14.61 14.76 -2.02
CA ALA A 166 15.86 14.28 -1.43
C ALA A 166 16.07 12.80 -1.76
N PHE A 167 15.02 11.99 -1.73
CA PHE A 167 15.06 10.58 -2.14
C PHE A 167 15.41 10.43 -3.63
N GLU A 168 14.73 11.15 -4.53
CA GLU A 168 14.99 11.14 -5.97
C GLU A 168 16.47 11.40 -6.28
N LYS A 169 17.09 12.36 -5.59
CA LYS A 169 18.51 12.70 -5.80
C LYS A 169 19.48 11.59 -5.38
N GLN A 170 19.07 10.68 -4.52
CA GLN A 170 19.91 9.57 -4.05
C GLN A 170 19.85 8.34 -4.97
N LEU A 171 18.89 8.29 -5.90
CA LEU A 171 18.73 7.19 -6.84
C LEU A 171 19.69 7.30 -8.01
N SER A 172 20.27 6.17 -8.42
CA SER A 172 21.10 6.05 -9.63
C SER A 172 20.27 5.89 -10.92
N PHE A 173 18.97 5.86 -10.81
CA PHE A 173 17.98 5.70 -11.88
C PHE A 173 16.86 6.73 -11.73
N PRO A 174 16.10 7.03 -12.80
CA PRO A 174 15.05 8.05 -12.72
C PRO A 174 13.79 7.57 -11.98
N LEU A 175 13.20 8.46 -11.16
CA LEU A 175 11.80 8.39 -10.73
C LEU A 175 10.90 8.99 -11.82
N LEU A 176 9.81 8.29 -12.13
CA LEU A 176 8.92 8.63 -13.23
C LEU A 176 7.50 8.92 -12.73
N SER A 177 6.92 10.04 -13.19
CA SER A 177 5.49 10.29 -13.08
C SER A 177 5.05 11.29 -14.15
N ALA A 178 4.25 10.83 -15.09
CA ALA A 178 3.75 11.66 -16.17
C ALA A 178 2.55 12.50 -15.76
N ASN A 179 1.79 12.04 -14.77
CA ASN A 179 0.58 12.72 -14.29
C ASN A 179 0.73 13.42 -12.94
N SER A 180 1.96 13.52 -12.39
CA SER A 180 2.26 14.49 -11.34
C SER A 180 2.68 15.80 -12.01
N VAL A 181 1.75 16.75 -12.09
CA VAL A 181 1.96 17.98 -12.86
C VAL A 181 1.94 19.22 -11.97
N ASP A 182 2.72 20.21 -12.33
CA ASP A 182 2.76 21.50 -11.64
C ASP A 182 1.37 22.15 -11.59
N TRP A 183 1.03 22.67 -10.44
CA TRP A 183 -0.31 23.22 -10.17
C TRP A 183 -0.73 24.31 -11.15
N ASN A 184 0.20 25.16 -11.55
CA ASN A 184 -0.09 26.35 -12.37
C ASN A 184 0.11 26.07 -13.86
N THR A 185 1.18 25.36 -14.22
CA THR A 185 1.59 25.20 -15.62
C THR A 185 1.06 23.92 -16.27
N GLY A 186 0.71 22.91 -15.46
CA GLY A 186 0.32 21.58 -15.94
C GLY A 186 1.48 20.77 -16.54
N ALA A 187 2.72 21.25 -16.43
CA ALA A 187 3.90 20.49 -16.86
C ALA A 187 4.25 19.39 -15.86
N PRO A 188 4.71 18.19 -16.30
CA PRO A 188 5.18 17.16 -15.38
C PRO A 188 6.27 17.68 -14.44
N VAL A 189 6.13 17.46 -13.14
CA VAL A 189 7.13 17.87 -12.12
C VAL A 189 8.22 16.82 -11.92
N PHE A 190 7.99 15.59 -12.37
CA PHE A 190 8.99 14.52 -12.46
C PHE A 190 9.21 14.13 -13.92
N LYS A 191 10.25 13.35 -14.20
CA LYS A 191 10.42 12.80 -15.54
C LYS A 191 9.19 11.99 -15.91
N PRO A 192 8.52 12.26 -17.05
CA PRO A 192 7.32 11.49 -17.43
C PRO A 192 7.68 10.08 -17.88
N TRP A 193 8.83 9.92 -18.53
CA TRP A 193 9.35 8.66 -19.08
C TRP A 193 10.87 8.65 -19.21
N VAL A 194 11.39 7.46 -19.47
CA VAL A 194 12.78 7.27 -19.92
C VAL A 194 12.80 6.28 -21.11
N ILE A 195 13.75 6.42 -22.02
CA ILE A 195 14.03 5.43 -23.08
C ILE A 195 15.34 4.74 -22.76
N LYS A 196 15.30 3.41 -22.63
CA LYS A 196 16.46 2.55 -22.41
C LYS A 196 16.75 1.73 -23.67
N THR A 197 18.02 1.62 -24.03
CA THR A 197 18.44 0.71 -25.10
C THR A 197 18.84 -0.62 -24.49
N VAL A 198 18.14 -1.69 -24.85
CA VAL A 198 18.35 -3.05 -24.34
C VAL A 198 18.93 -3.91 -25.46
N LYS A 199 20.00 -4.63 -25.17
CA LYS A 199 20.51 -5.65 -26.10
C LYS A 199 19.54 -6.83 -26.14
N LEU A 200 19.19 -7.27 -27.31
CA LEU A 200 18.39 -8.49 -27.53
C LEU A 200 19.31 -9.66 -27.89
N THR A 201 20.33 -9.37 -28.70
CA THR A 201 21.42 -10.28 -29.06
C THR A 201 22.70 -9.46 -29.16
N ASP A 202 23.82 -10.09 -29.50
CA ASP A 202 25.10 -9.39 -29.68
C ASP A 202 25.05 -8.34 -30.82
N THR A 203 24.11 -8.48 -31.76
CA THR A 203 23.98 -7.62 -32.95
C THR A 203 22.67 -6.83 -33.00
N LYS A 204 21.70 -7.11 -32.08
CA LYS A 204 20.39 -6.47 -32.09
C LYS A 204 20.12 -5.77 -30.78
N ALA A 205 19.60 -4.57 -30.86
CA ALA A 205 19.12 -3.80 -29.71
C ALA A 205 17.73 -3.19 -30.00
N ILE A 206 17.01 -2.88 -28.95
CA ILE A 206 15.68 -2.29 -29.01
C ILE A 206 15.60 -1.10 -28.03
N LYS A 207 14.84 -0.08 -28.39
CA LYS A 207 14.56 1.08 -27.52
C LYS A 207 13.26 0.86 -26.79
N VAL A 208 13.34 0.68 -25.47
CA VAL A 208 12.19 0.48 -24.61
C VAL A 208 11.86 1.81 -23.90
N GLY A 209 10.67 2.33 -24.16
CA GLY A 209 10.12 3.47 -23.43
C GLY A 209 9.44 2.99 -22.15
N ILE A 210 9.81 3.56 -21.01
CA ILE A 210 9.21 3.30 -19.70
C ILE A 210 8.48 4.58 -19.28
N LEU A 211 7.15 4.52 -19.18
CA LEU A 211 6.27 5.62 -18.74
C LEU A 211 5.86 5.37 -17.30
N GLY A 212 5.97 6.37 -16.41
CA GLY A 212 5.47 6.30 -15.04
C GLY A 212 4.11 6.97 -14.89
N LEU A 213 3.19 6.34 -14.16
CA LEU A 213 1.88 6.89 -13.82
C LEU A 213 1.50 6.53 -12.37
N VAL A 214 0.81 7.44 -11.70
CA VAL A 214 0.35 7.28 -10.30
C VAL A 214 -1.14 7.52 -10.18
N THR A 215 -1.80 6.83 -9.24
CA THR A 215 -3.23 7.03 -8.95
C THR A 215 -3.54 8.50 -8.61
N PRO A 216 -4.61 9.09 -9.14
CA PRO A 216 -5.03 10.45 -8.82
C PRO A 216 -5.41 10.67 -7.35
N GLY A 217 -5.62 9.60 -6.59
CA GLY A 217 -5.97 9.63 -5.18
C GLY A 217 -4.99 10.37 -4.28
N VAL A 218 -3.75 10.55 -4.70
CA VAL A 218 -2.77 11.43 -4.02
C VAL A 218 -3.34 12.81 -3.71
N ALA A 219 -4.14 13.38 -4.63
CA ALA A 219 -4.77 14.69 -4.44
C ALA A 219 -5.72 14.74 -3.24
N ILE A 220 -6.23 13.59 -2.80
CA ILE A 220 -7.10 13.43 -1.64
C ILE A 220 -6.29 13.02 -0.43
N TRP A 221 -5.57 11.91 -0.52
CA TRP A 221 -4.90 11.28 0.63
C TRP A 221 -3.75 12.12 1.19
N ASP A 222 -3.03 12.81 0.31
CA ASP A 222 -1.89 13.67 0.65
C ASP A 222 -2.14 15.15 0.38
N LYS A 223 -3.42 15.55 0.41
CA LYS A 223 -3.84 16.92 0.11
C LYS A 223 -2.95 17.98 0.76
N ALA A 224 -2.65 17.83 2.05
CA ALA A 224 -1.82 18.76 2.80
C ALA A 224 -0.39 18.93 2.24
N ASN A 225 0.15 17.89 1.62
CA ASN A 225 1.50 17.88 1.05
C ASN A 225 1.53 18.44 -0.38
N VAL A 226 0.44 18.28 -1.15
CA VAL A 226 0.43 18.50 -2.61
C VAL A 226 -0.46 19.64 -3.09
N GLU A 227 -1.49 20.06 -2.32
CA GLU A 227 -2.41 21.13 -2.73
C GLU A 227 -1.66 22.45 -3.01
N GLY A 228 -2.01 23.10 -4.12
CA GLY A 228 -1.33 24.33 -4.57
C GLY A 228 0.04 24.11 -5.20
N LYS A 229 0.59 22.89 -5.18
CA LYS A 229 1.93 22.55 -5.70
C LYS A 229 1.86 21.56 -6.88
N VAL A 230 1.14 20.45 -6.71
CA VAL A 230 1.05 19.35 -7.69
C VAL A 230 -0.40 18.94 -7.89
N LYS A 231 -0.80 18.75 -9.16
CA LYS A 231 -2.09 18.15 -9.57
C LYS A 231 -1.86 16.76 -10.14
N PHE A 232 -2.89 15.94 -10.09
CA PHE A 232 -2.87 14.54 -10.57
C PHE A 232 -4.00 14.31 -11.58
N PRO A 233 -3.81 14.66 -12.86
CA PRO A 233 -4.72 14.27 -13.93
C PRO A 233 -4.92 12.75 -13.98
N GLY A 234 -6.04 12.32 -14.58
CA GLY A 234 -6.34 10.92 -14.75
C GLY A 234 -5.28 10.15 -15.53
N ILE A 235 -5.07 8.91 -15.15
CA ILE A 235 -4.06 8.00 -15.73
C ILE A 235 -4.28 7.84 -17.23
N VAL A 236 -5.50 7.53 -17.64
CA VAL A 236 -5.86 7.28 -19.04
C VAL A 236 -5.72 8.55 -19.89
N GLU A 237 -6.21 9.68 -19.36
CA GLU A 237 -6.14 10.99 -20.02
C GLU A 237 -4.70 11.40 -20.28
N GLN A 238 -3.85 11.25 -19.26
CA GLN A 238 -2.44 11.62 -19.37
C GLN A 238 -1.67 10.66 -20.31
N ALA A 239 -1.97 9.37 -20.24
CA ALA A 239 -1.33 8.39 -21.12
C ALA A 239 -1.68 8.61 -22.60
N LYS A 240 -2.93 9.01 -22.92
CA LYS A 240 -3.34 9.38 -24.29
C LYS A 240 -2.49 10.51 -24.87
N VAL A 241 -1.94 11.39 -24.02
CA VAL A 241 -1.03 12.47 -24.44
C VAL A 241 0.42 11.99 -24.50
N MET A 242 0.84 11.17 -23.53
CA MET A 242 2.27 10.85 -23.33
C MET A 242 2.75 9.68 -24.16
N VAL A 243 1.94 8.65 -24.41
CA VAL A 243 2.35 7.48 -25.22
C VAL A 243 2.71 7.87 -26.66
N PRO A 244 1.92 8.69 -27.38
CA PRO A 244 2.32 9.15 -28.71
C PRO A 244 3.63 9.95 -28.71
N ARG A 245 3.86 10.79 -27.67
CA ARG A 245 5.10 11.57 -27.52
C ARG A 245 6.30 10.65 -27.28
N LEU A 246 6.14 9.61 -26.45
CA LEU A 246 7.18 8.62 -26.17
C LEU A 246 7.53 7.81 -27.44
N LYS A 247 6.54 7.40 -28.21
CA LYS A 247 6.74 6.75 -29.51
C LYS A 247 7.47 7.68 -30.50
N ALA A 248 7.06 8.96 -30.58
CA ALA A 248 7.72 9.96 -31.41
C ALA A 248 9.17 10.25 -30.98
N ALA A 249 9.49 10.11 -29.69
CA ALA A 249 10.84 10.19 -29.16
C ALA A 249 11.70 8.96 -29.50
N GLY A 250 11.13 7.95 -30.16
CA GLY A 250 11.85 6.81 -30.74
C GLY A 250 11.76 5.52 -29.90
N ALA A 251 10.78 5.37 -29.01
CA ALA A 251 10.53 4.10 -28.33
C ALA A 251 9.93 3.07 -29.31
N ASP A 252 10.57 1.93 -29.42
CA ASP A 252 10.09 0.78 -30.18
C ASP A 252 8.98 0.03 -29.44
N VAL A 253 9.19 -0.22 -28.15
CA VAL A 253 8.26 -0.88 -27.21
C VAL A 253 7.96 0.09 -26.08
N VAL A 254 6.71 0.11 -25.59
CA VAL A 254 6.28 0.94 -24.46
C VAL A 254 5.81 0.06 -23.31
N ILE A 255 6.45 0.24 -22.16
CA ILE A 255 6.07 -0.37 -20.89
C ILE A 255 5.60 0.76 -19.98
N VAL A 256 4.47 0.56 -19.31
CA VAL A 256 3.98 1.51 -18.31
C VAL A 256 4.22 0.92 -16.92
N ALA A 257 4.97 1.62 -16.07
CA ALA A 257 4.98 1.39 -14.63
C ALA A 257 3.83 2.22 -14.05
N CYS A 258 2.74 1.53 -13.69
CA CYS A 258 1.48 2.15 -13.31
C CYS A 258 1.13 1.85 -11.87
N HIS A 259 1.33 2.84 -10.99
CA HIS A 259 0.91 2.72 -9.61
C HIS A 259 -0.59 3.02 -9.48
N SER A 260 -1.38 2.03 -9.87
CA SER A 260 -2.85 2.03 -9.88
C SER A 260 -3.29 0.59 -10.06
N GLY A 261 -4.23 0.12 -9.27
CA GLY A 261 -4.71 -1.26 -9.35
C GLY A 261 -5.28 -1.62 -10.72
N ASP A 262 -5.41 -2.93 -10.96
CA ASP A 262 -5.89 -3.47 -12.21
C ASP A 262 -7.30 -2.96 -12.57
N SER A 263 -8.24 -3.07 -11.62
CA SER A 263 -9.64 -2.66 -11.78
C SER A 263 -10.32 -2.59 -10.41
N GLY A 264 -11.47 -1.92 -10.34
CA GLY A 264 -12.25 -1.84 -9.10
C GLY A 264 -12.91 -0.47 -8.92
N LYS A 265 -13.63 -0.33 -7.81
CA LYS A 265 -14.24 0.94 -7.41
C LYS A 265 -13.19 1.85 -6.77
N SER A 266 -13.31 3.15 -7.00
CA SER A 266 -12.50 4.15 -6.30
C SER A 266 -12.89 4.22 -4.82
N SER A 267 -11.89 4.31 -3.94
CA SER A 267 -12.09 4.45 -2.49
C SER A 267 -12.67 5.81 -2.11
N TRP A 268 -12.57 6.80 -3.00
CA TRP A 268 -13.12 8.16 -2.83
C TRP A 268 -14.51 8.37 -3.45
N GLY A 269 -15.17 7.33 -4.00
CA GLY A 269 -16.44 7.47 -4.70
C GLY A 269 -16.36 8.48 -5.85
N ASP A 270 -17.19 9.52 -5.80
CA ASP A 270 -17.28 10.57 -6.86
C ASP A 270 -16.47 11.83 -6.53
N ALA A 271 -15.61 11.82 -5.50
CA ALA A 271 -14.85 13.01 -5.10
C ALA A 271 -13.82 13.48 -6.16
N LEU A 272 -13.36 12.58 -7.03
CA LEU A 272 -12.56 12.90 -8.21
C LEU A 272 -13.22 12.33 -9.47
N PRO A 273 -13.10 13.02 -10.62
CA PRO A 273 -13.68 12.56 -11.90
C PRO A 273 -12.83 11.45 -12.57
N TYR A 274 -11.88 10.88 -11.86
CA TYR A 274 -10.91 9.89 -12.35
C TYR A 274 -11.06 8.56 -11.62
N VAL A 275 -10.67 7.48 -12.30
CA VAL A 275 -10.71 6.13 -11.72
C VAL A 275 -9.43 5.87 -10.93
N GLU A 276 -9.55 5.30 -9.73
CA GLU A 276 -8.41 4.90 -8.89
C GLU A 276 -7.63 3.75 -9.50
N ASN A 277 -8.34 2.66 -9.83
CA ASN A 277 -7.77 1.40 -10.30
C ASN A 277 -7.95 1.30 -11.83
N ALA A 278 -7.07 1.96 -12.57
CA ALA A 278 -7.25 2.26 -13.99
C ALA A 278 -6.35 1.45 -14.94
N SER A 279 -5.51 0.51 -14.44
CA SER A 279 -4.50 -0.15 -15.29
C SER A 279 -5.10 -0.97 -16.43
N ALA A 280 -6.23 -1.65 -16.22
CA ALA A 280 -6.92 -2.36 -17.30
C ALA A 280 -7.56 -1.39 -18.30
N ILE A 281 -8.16 -0.29 -17.83
CA ILE A 281 -8.76 0.74 -18.70
C ILE A 281 -7.66 1.42 -19.53
N LEU A 282 -6.50 1.69 -18.93
CA LEU A 282 -5.32 2.22 -19.60
C LEU A 282 -4.92 1.33 -20.80
N ALA A 283 -4.77 0.04 -20.55
CA ALA A 283 -4.42 -0.94 -21.59
C ALA A 283 -5.50 -1.05 -22.68
N GLU A 284 -6.76 -0.98 -22.29
CA GLU A 284 -7.91 -1.09 -23.18
C GLU A 284 -8.07 0.13 -24.11
N GLU A 285 -7.83 1.33 -23.59
CA GLU A 285 -8.16 2.58 -24.28
C GLU A 285 -6.96 3.30 -24.92
N VAL A 286 -5.73 3.05 -24.46
CA VAL A 286 -4.54 3.77 -24.94
C VAL A 286 -3.75 2.91 -25.92
N PRO A 287 -3.75 3.25 -27.23
CA PRO A 287 -3.00 2.49 -28.22
C PRO A 287 -1.48 2.72 -28.06
N GLY A 288 -0.69 1.70 -28.38
CA GLY A 288 0.76 1.77 -28.41
C GLY A 288 1.45 1.37 -27.10
N ILE A 289 0.72 0.92 -26.09
CA ILE A 289 1.25 0.26 -24.90
C ILE A 289 1.39 -1.24 -25.19
N ASP A 290 2.52 -1.83 -24.80
CA ASP A 290 2.82 -3.25 -25.00
C ASP A 290 2.69 -4.06 -23.70
N ALA A 291 3.07 -3.47 -22.54
CA ALA A 291 2.91 -4.07 -21.22
C ALA A 291 2.70 -3.01 -20.12
N VAL A 292 2.08 -3.42 -19.02
CA VAL A 292 1.87 -2.62 -17.80
C VAL A 292 2.35 -3.41 -16.60
N LEU A 293 3.30 -2.84 -15.85
CA LEU A 293 3.62 -3.26 -14.50
C LEU A 293 2.65 -2.53 -13.56
N VAL A 294 1.81 -3.30 -12.88
CA VAL A 294 0.72 -2.81 -12.03
C VAL A 294 1.19 -2.78 -10.56
N GLY A 295 0.66 -1.85 -9.78
CA GLY A 295 0.84 -1.76 -8.33
C GLY A 295 -0.38 -1.20 -7.63
N HIS A 296 -0.23 -0.74 -6.36
CA HIS A 296 -1.25 -0.08 -5.54
C HIS A 296 -2.28 -0.99 -4.89
N ALA A 297 -2.82 -1.98 -5.62
CA ALA A 297 -3.90 -2.83 -5.10
C ALA A 297 -3.40 -3.98 -4.22
N HIS A 298 -2.09 -4.18 -4.14
CA HIS A 298 -1.47 -5.29 -3.40
C HIS A 298 -2.01 -6.65 -3.83
N LEU A 299 -2.20 -6.85 -5.13
CA LEU A 299 -2.70 -8.10 -5.69
C LEU A 299 -1.58 -8.95 -6.31
N GLU A 300 -1.78 -10.24 -6.29
CA GLU A 300 -0.91 -11.19 -6.98
C GLU A 300 -1.55 -11.52 -8.35
N ILE A 301 -1.16 -10.78 -9.40
CA ILE A 301 -1.62 -10.98 -10.78
C ILE A 301 -0.44 -11.49 -11.62
N PRO A 302 -0.27 -12.81 -11.76
CA PRO A 302 0.85 -13.35 -12.53
C PRO A 302 0.83 -12.85 -13.97
N GLN A 303 -0.32 -12.95 -14.63
CA GLN A 303 -0.50 -12.57 -16.01
C GLN A 303 -1.96 -12.27 -16.32
N ARG A 304 -2.20 -11.14 -16.99
CA ARG A 304 -3.48 -10.81 -17.58
C ARG A 304 -3.24 -10.15 -18.94
N HIS A 305 -4.03 -10.49 -19.95
CA HIS A 305 -4.03 -9.78 -21.23
C HIS A 305 -5.31 -8.98 -21.38
N VAL A 306 -5.16 -7.71 -21.72
CA VAL A 306 -6.26 -6.79 -22.07
C VAL A 306 -6.16 -6.46 -23.54
N VAL A 307 -7.27 -6.55 -24.27
CA VAL A 307 -7.32 -6.22 -25.71
C VAL A 307 -7.55 -4.72 -25.86
N ASN A 308 -6.62 -4.04 -26.52
CA ASN A 308 -6.79 -2.62 -26.83
C ASN A 308 -7.90 -2.43 -27.87
N LYS A 309 -8.90 -1.61 -27.55
CA LYS A 309 -10.10 -1.40 -28.37
C LYS A 309 -9.81 -0.81 -29.76
N GLN A 310 -8.73 -0.03 -29.90
CA GLN A 310 -8.41 0.65 -31.16
C GLN A 310 -7.54 -0.21 -32.08
N THR A 311 -6.62 -1.00 -31.51
CA THR A 311 -5.62 -1.73 -32.27
C THR A 311 -5.90 -3.23 -32.36
N GLY A 312 -6.75 -3.77 -31.48
CA GLY A 312 -6.96 -5.20 -31.34
C GLY A 312 -5.76 -5.96 -30.76
N LYS A 313 -4.65 -5.28 -30.44
CA LYS A 313 -3.45 -5.89 -29.84
C LYS A 313 -3.71 -6.21 -28.36
N LYS A 314 -3.11 -7.31 -27.90
CA LYS A 314 -3.11 -7.69 -26.48
C LYS A 314 -2.01 -6.90 -25.75
N VAL A 315 -2.36 -6.28 -24.62
CA VAL A 315 -1.45 -5.65 -23.69
C VAL A 315 -1.28 -6.56 -22.48
N LEU A 316 -0.05 -6.86 -22.11
CA LEU A 316 0.27 -7.70 -20.95
C LEU A 316 0.22 -6.87 -19.66
N LEU A 317 -0.49 -7.33 -18.65
CA LEU A 317 -0.50 -6.80 -17.28
C LEU A 317 0.07 -7.83 -16.31
N SER A 318 0.87 -7.37 -15.33
CA SER A 318 1.34 -8.20 -14.21
C SER A 318 1.50 -7.32 -12.96
N GLU A 319 1.06 -7.85 -11.80
CA GLU A 319 1.21 -7.21 -10.49
C GLU A 319 1.95 -8.18 -9.54
N PRO A 320 3.17 -7.85 -9.11
CA PRO A 320 4.00 -8.76 -8.32
C PRO A 320 3.76 -8.67 -6.80
N TYR A 321 2.50 -8.55 -6.38
CA TYR A 321 2.10 -8.46 -4.99
C TYR A 321 2.72 -7.21 -4.30
N TYR A 322 3.29 -7.33 -3.08
CA TYR A 322 3.89 -6.22 -2.34
C TYR A 322 5.10 -6.68 -1.53
N TRP A 323 5.85 -5.74 -0.92
CA TRP A 323 6.97 -5.89 0.02
C TRP A 323 8.14 -6.75 -0.50
N GLY A 324 8.22 -6.92 -1.83
CA GLY A 324 9.23 -7.78 -2.43
C GLY A 324 8.96 -9.28 -2.31
N MET A 325 7.73 -9.69 -1.94
CA MET A 325 7.32 -11.11 -1.87
C MET A 325 7.39 -11.79 -3.23
N ARG A 326 7.23 -11.04 -4.30
CA ARG A 326 7.28 -11.53 -5.70
C ARG A 326 8.15 -10.63 -6.55
N VAL A 327 8.71 -11.24 -7.58
CA VAL A 327 9.31 -10.54 -8.72
C VAL A 327 8.58 -11.02 -9.97
N THR A 328 8.05 -10.12 -10.79
CA THR A 328 7.51 -10.47 -12.09
C THR A 328 8.62 -10.53 -13.12
N ARG A 329 8.58 -11.55 -13.97
CA ARG A 329 9.33 -11.63 -15.23
C ARG A 329 8.34 -11.53 -16.37
N MET A 330 8.28 -10.39 -17.02
CA MET A 330 7.54 -10.20 -18.26
C MET A 330 8.46 -10.49 -19.43
N SER A 331 8.06 -11.41 -20.28
CA SER A 331 8.78 -11.84 -21.50
C SER A 331 8.00 -11.35 -22.71
N LEU A 332 8.62 -10.47 -23.49
CA LEU A 332 8.04 -9.90 -24.70
C LEU A 332 8.83 -10.41 -25.91
N ASP A 333 8.22 -11.27 -26.71
CA ASP A 333 8.81 -11.71 -27.97
C ASP A 333 8.59 -10.62 -29.01
N VAL A 334 9.68 -10.04 -29.50
CA VAL A 334 9.67 -8.94 -30.43
C VAL A 334 10.25 -9.37 -31.79
N GLN A 335 9.67 -8.84 -32.84
CA GLN A 335 10.06 -9.14 -34.23
C GLN A 335 10.07 -7.86 -35.06
N LYS A 336 10.99 -7.73 -36.00
CA LYS A 336 10.92 -6.64 -36.98
C LYS A 336 9.89 -6.97 -38.07
N VAL A 337 8.81 -6.19 -38.08
CA VAL A 337 7.75 -6.24 -39.08
C VAL A 337 7.85 -4.95 -39.89
N ARG A 338 8.09 -5.08 -41.18
CA ARG A 338 8.30 -3.91 -42.09
C ARG A 338 9.35 -2.91 -41.59
N GLY A 339 10.40 -3.44 -40.95
CA GLY A 339 11.53 -2.64 -40.46
C GLY A 339 11.35 -2.06 -39.06
N GLN A 340 10.17 -2.16 -38.43
CA GLN A 340 9.88 -1.70 -37.08
C GLN A 340 9.73 -2.87 -36.10
N TRP A 341 10.15 -2.68 -34.87
CA TRP A 341 9.94 -3.67 -33.80
C TRP A 341 8.46 -3.74 -33.40
N GLU A 342 7.92 -4.94 -33.34
CA GLU A 342 6.58 -5.22 -32.83
C GLU A 342 6.63 -6.36 -31.82
N VAL A 343 5.82 -6.26 -30.76
CA VAL A 343 5.57 -7.37 -29.81
C VAL A 343 4.60 -8.34 -30.49
N VAL A 344 5.05 -9.57 -30.73
CA VAL A 344 4.27 -10.62 -31.40
C VAL A 344 3.71 -11.66 -30.41
N HIS A 345 4.35 -11.79 -29.24
CA HIS A 345 3.86 -12.59 -28.13
C HIS A 345 4.33 -11.98 -26.81
N SER A 346 3.55 -12.17 -25.74
CA SER A 346 3.91 -11.72 -24.39
C SER A 346 3.38 -12.66 -23.33
N GLU A 347 4.17 -12.89 -22.30
CA GLU A 347 3.83 -13.71 -21.14
C GLU A 347 4.48 -13.15 -19.88
N ALA A 348 3.94 -13.46 -18.70
CA ALA A 348 4.56 -13.12 -17.44
C ALA A 348 4.49 -14.27 -16.44
N THR A 349 5.48 -14.31 -15.55
CA THR A 349 5.57 -15.29 -14.46
C THR A 349 5.99 -14.57 -13.19
N LEU A 350 5.34 -14.87 -12.06
CA LEU A 350 5.76 -14.40 -10.75
C LEU A 350 6.70 -15.41 -10.09
N TYR A 351 7.81 -14.91 -9.57
CA TYR A 351 8.76 -15.69 -8.79
C TYR A 351 8.63 -15.31 -7.32
N ASN A 352 8.38 -16.31 -6.47
CA ASN A 352 8.31 -16.10 -5.03
C ASN A 352 9.71 -15.89 -4.47
N SER A 353 9.92 -14.81 -3.71
CA SER A 353 11.24 -14.47 -3.13
C SER A 353 11.63 -15.34 -1.94
N ASN A 354 10.67 -16.08 -1.32
CA ASN A 354 10.93 -16.96 -0.18
C ASN A 354 11.89 -18.12 -0.47
N VAL A 355 12.13 -18.44 -1.74
CA VAL A 355 13.05 -19.51 -2.17
C VAL A 355 14.50 -19.05 -2.26
N ALA A 356 14.75 -17.74 -2.17
CA ALA A 356 16.07 -17.15 -2.32
C ALA A 356 16.63 -16.65 -0.97
N PRO A 357 17.94 -16.74 -0.73
CA PRO A 357 18.57 -16.04 0.40
C PRO A 357 18.52 -14.53 0.17
N GLU A 358 18.68 -13.75 1.23
CA GLU A 358 18.93 -12.32 1.10
C GLU A 358 20.25 -12.06 0.34
N ASP A 359 20.24 -11.06 -0.54
CA ASP A 359 21.43 -10.62 -1.27
C ASP A 359 22.40 -9.90 -0.33
N PRO A 360 23.62 -10.43 -0.10
CA PRO A 360 24.56 -9.84 0.84
C PRO A 360 25.07 -8.45 0.42
N ALA A 361 25.01 -8.10 -0.87
CA ALA A 361 25.37 -6.76 -1.32
C ALA A 361 24.30 -5.73 -0.90
N VAL A 362 23.03 -6.12 -0.94
CA VAL A 362 21.90 -5.27 -0.51
C VAL A 362 21.87 -5.15 1.01
N THR A 363 21.94 -6.29 1.73
CA THR A 363 21.94 -6.27 3.20
C THR A 363 23.15 -5.54 3.76
N GLY A 364 24.34 -5.70 3.17
CA GLY A 364 25.56 -4.99 3.58
C GLY A 364 25.46 -3.47 3.40
N ALA A 365 24.84 -3.00 2.31
CA ALA A 365 24.65 -1.57 2.06
C ALA A 365 23.72 -0.88 3.08
N VAL A 366 22.84 -1.65 3.74
CA VAL A 366 21.80 -1.13 4.64
C VAL A 366 21.97 -1.59 6.09
N ALA A 367 22.96 -2.44 6.37
CA ALA A 367 23.16 -3.05 7.70
C ALA A 367 23.24 -2.02 8.85
N ALA A 368 23.99 -0.94 8.67
CA ALA A 368 24.12 0.10 9.70
C ALA A 368 22.80 0.83 9.97
N ALA A 369 22.02 1.10 8.91
CA ALA A 369 20.70 1.72 9.03
C ALA A 369 19.72 0.78 9.74
N HIS A 370 19.72 -0.49 9.41
CA HIS A 370 18.92 -1.52 10.08
C HIS A 370 19.21 -1.57 11.58
N GLN A 371 20.49 -1.68 11.99
CA GLN A 371 20.87 -1.73 13.40
C GLN A 371 20.48 -0.44 14.16
N LYS A 372 20.62 0.73 13.53
CA LYS A 372 20.18 2.00 14.12
C LYS A 372 18.68 2.01 14.40
N VAL A 373 17.89 1.48 13.47
CA VAL A 373 16.43 1.41 13.62
C VAL A 373 16.03 0.33 14.64
N LEU A 374 16.70 -0.81 14.68
CA LEU A 374 16.47 -1.82 15.73
C LEU A 374 16.71 -1.24 17.12
N THR A 375 17.79 -0.46 17.30
CA THR A 375 18.06 0.22 18.57
C THR A 375 16.95 1.21 18.91
N TYR A 376 16.48 1.99 17.94
CA TYR A 376 15.40 2.95 18.11
C TYR A 376 14.09 2.28 18.52
N VAL A 377 13.62 1.29 17.75
CA VAL A 377 12.30 0.67 18.00
C VAL A 377 12.25 -0.16 19.29
N ASN A 378 13.40 -0.69 19.74
CA ASN A 378 13.51 -1.42 20.99
C ASN A 378 13.79 -0.52 22.21
N GLY A 379 13.89 0.79 22.03
CA GLY A 379 14.04 1.75 23.11
C GLY A 379 12.82 1.72 24.04
N VAL A 380 13.06 1.51 25.35
CA VAL A 380 12.01 1.56 26.38
C VAL A 380 11.60 3.00 26.60
N ILE A 381 10.30 3.28 26.50
CA ILE A 381 9.73 4.63 26.63
C ILE A 381 8.86 4.80 27.88
N GLY A 382 8.40 3.69 28.46
CA GLY A 382 7.55 3.71 29.65
C GLY A 382 7.24 2.30 30.16
N THR A 383 6.20 2.19 30.96
CA THR A 383 5.67 0.91 31.46
C THR A 383 4.16 0.88 31.30
N SER A 384 3.56 -0.31 31.20
CA SER A 384 2.10 -0.49 31.27
C SER A 384 1.72 -1.30 32.51
N THR A 385 0.66 -0.88 33.21
CA THR A 385 0.16 -1.58 34.40
C THR A 385 -0.51 -2.91 34.05
N GLN A 386 -1.03 -3.04 32.82
CA GLN A 386 -1.72 -4.23 32.32
C GLN A 386 -1.36 -4.47 30.86
N ALA A 387 -1.46 -5.73 30.42
CA ALA A 387 -1.34 -6.05 29.01
C ALA A 387 -2.60 -5.60 28.23
N MET A 388 -2.41 -5.03 27.04
CA MET A 388 -3.48 -4.67 26.11
C MET A 388 -3.26 -5.38 24.78
N SER A 389 -4.31 -5.97 24.20
CA SER A 389 -4.26 -6.68 22.94
C SER A 389 -5.31 -6.17 21.97
N ALA A 390 -4.96 -6.05 20.70
CA ALA A 390 -5.88 -5.73 19.62
C ALA A 390 -6.47 -6.98 18.93
N ALA A 391 -6.23 -8.19 19.44
CA ALA A 391 -6.58 -9.43 18.75
C ALA A 391 -8.09 -9.57 18.47
N THR A 392 -8.94 -9.10 19.36
CA THR A 392 -10.41 -9.17 19.27
C THR A 392 -11.05 -7.85 18.80
N SER A 393 -10.24 -6.81 18.53
CA SER A 393 -10.73 -5.44 18.26
C SER A 393 -11.65 -5.30 17.04
N ARG A 394 -11.72 -6.32 16.18
CA ARG A 394 -12.70 -6.35 15.07
C ARG A 394 -14.14 -6.55 15.54
N TYR A 395 -14.35 -7.13 16.72
CA TYR A 395 -15.67 -7.55 17.20
C TYR A 395 -15.89 -7.33 18.70
N GLU A 396 -14.88 -6.89 19.42
CA GLU A 396 -14.94 -6.53 20.85
C GLU A 396 -14.26 -5.19 21.07
N ASP A 397 -14.77 -4.43 22.02
CA ASP A 397 -14.11 -3.25 22.53
C ASP A 397 -12.84 -3.66 23.30
N THR A 398 -11.74 -2.95 23.06
CA THR A 398 -10.44 -3.32 23.63
C THR A 398 -9.65 -2.12 24.10
N ALA A 399 -9.00 -2.24 25.25
CA ALA A 399 -8.11 -1.21 25.80
C ALA A 399 -7.01 -0.77 24.82
N ALA A 400 -6.63 -1.61 23.86
CA ALA A 400 -5.64 -1.27 22.83
C ALA A 400 -6.17 -0.21 21.84
N ILE A 401 -7.45 -0.30 21.46
CA ILE A 401 -8.10 0.70 20.60
C ILE A 401 -8.48 1.94 21.42
N ASP A 402 -8.91 1.77 22.67
CA ASP A 402 -9.19 2.89 23.58
C ASP A 402 -7.95 3.75 23.81
N PHE A 403 -6.77 3.13 23.91
CA PHE A 403 -5.50 3.87 24.03
C PHE A 403 -5.25 4.78 22.82
N ILE A 404 -5.53 4.30 21.60
CA ILE A 404 -5.42 5.13 20.40
C ILE A 404 -6.41 6.30 20.47
N ASN A 405 -7.69 6.00 20.78
CA ASN A 405 -8.75 7.01 20.88
C ASN A 405 -8.42 8.05 21.96
N TYR A 406 -7.98 7.61 23.13
CA TYR A 406 -7.62 8.48 24.23
C TYR A 406 -6.50 9.45 23.87
N VAL A 407 -5.38 8.96 23.31
CA VAL A 407 -4.25 9.82 22.94
C VAL A 407 -4.61 10.83 21.86
N GLN A 408 -5.38 10.42 20.85
CA GLN A 408 -5.86 11.33 19.81
C GLN A 408 -6.76 12.42 20.37
N ALA A 409 -7.74 12.04 21.20
CA ALA A 409 -8.68 12.98 21.79
C ALA A 409 -7.98 13.95 22.78
N ASP A 410 -7.05 13.46 23.60
CA ASP A 410 -6.24 14.27 24.53
C ASP A 410 -5.40 15.31 23.78
N ALA A 411 -4.75 14.92 22.69
CA ALA A 411 -3.96 15.83 21.86
C ALA A 411 -4.82 16.94 21.24
N VAL A 412 -6.01 16.60 20.71
CA VAL A 412 -6.96 17.58 20.16
C VAL A 412 -7.49 18.48 21.29
N LYS A 413 -7.93 17.92 22.42
CA LYS A 413 -8.45 18.69 23.56
C LYS A 413 -7.45 19.73 24.07
N LYS A 414 -6.20 19.31 24.27
CA LYS A 414 -5.12 20.22 24.70
C LYS A 414 -4.89 21.35 23.70
N ALA A 415 -4.96 21.05 22.41
CA ALA A 415 -4.73 22.04 21.36
C ALA A 415 -5.88 23.04 21.19
N LEU A 416 -7.09 22.68 21.58
CA LEU A 416 -8.27 23.55 21.52
C LEU A 416 -8.35 24.53 22.70
N ALA A 417 -7.47 24.43 23.69
CA ALA A 417 -7.48 25.35 24.83
C ALA A 417 -7.39 26.82 24.37
N GLY A 418 -8.37 27.63 24.82
CA GLY A 418 -8.48 29.05 24.43
C GLY A 418 -9.18 29.29 23.09
N THR A 419 -9.64 28.28 22.36
CA THR A 419 -10.46 28.44 21.15
C THR A 419 -11.96 28.43 21.48
N ALA A 420 -12.79 28.77 20.48
CA ALA A 420 -14.25 28.71 20.60
C ALA A 420 -14.78 27.29 20.84
N GLU A 421 -14.04 26.29 20.38
CA GLU A 421 -14.40 24.86 20.48
C GLU A 421 -13.90 24.19 21.76
N ALA A 422 -13.16 24.89 22.63
CA ALA A 422 -12.59 24.33 23.87
C ALA A 422 -13.64 23.72 24.82
N ALA A 423 -14.87 24.26 24.78
CA ALA A 423 -15.99 23.78 25.60
C ALA A 423 -16.74 22.58 25.00
N LEU A 424 -16.46 22.21 23.76
CA LEU A 424 -17.12 21.05 23.12
C LEU A 424 -16.51 19.75 23.66
N PRO A 425 -17.34 18.70 23.85
CA PRO A 425 -16.85 17.38 24.15
C PRO A 425 -16.03 16.85 22.97
N VAL A 426 -14.95 16.12 23.30
CA VAL A 426 -14.04 15.54 22.30
C VAL A 426 -14.26 14.04 22.21
N LEU A 427 -14.58 13.57 21.01
CA LEU A 427 -14.62 12.17 20.62
C LEU A 427 -13.39 11.84 19.77
N SER A 428 -13.10 10.57 19.60
CA SER A 428 -12.04 10.10 18.71
C SER A 428 -12.47 8.87 17.94
N ILE A 429 -11.88 8.67 16.75
CA ILE A 429 -12.05 7.44 15.97
C ILE A 429 -10.77 6.64 15.95
N ALA A 430 -10.89 5.32 16.00
CA ALA A 430 -9.82 4.39 15.68
C ALA A 430 -10.37 3.13 15.03
N ALA A 431 -9.53 2.45 14.27
CA ALA A 431 -9.85 1.17 13.63
C ALA A 431 -8.91 0.06 14.13
N PRO A 432 -9.24 -1.21 13.91
CA PRO A 432 -8.33 -2.34 14.12
C PRO A 432 -7.17 -2.33 13.11
N PHE A 433 -6.29 -1.32 13.18
CA PHE A 433 -5.21 -1.11 12.20
C PHE A 433 -4.22 -2.28 12.15
N ASN A 434 -3.98 -2.93 13.31
CA ASN A 434 -3.14 -4.10 13.41
C ASN A 434 -3.66 -5.03 14.53
N LYS A 435 -4.45 -6.02 14.16
CA LYS A 435 -5.01 -7.02 15.10
C LYS A 435 -3.98 -7.93 15.76
N LEU A 436 -2.72 -7.91 15.32
CA LEU A 436 -1.63 -8.66 15.93
C LEU A 436 -0.86 -7.85 16.97
N ALA A 437 -1.18 -6.56 17.12
CA ALA A 437 -0.51 -5.67 18.05
C ALA A 437 -0.93 -5.92 19.49
N ALA A 438 0.03 -5.76 20.40
CA ALA A 438 -0.19 -5.79 21.83
C ALA A 438 0.83 -4.89 22.53
N ILE A 439 0.44 -4.27 23.64
CA ILE A 439 1.33 -3.64 24.60
C ILE A 439 1.45 -4.60 25.79
N PRO A 440 2.66 -5.04 26.19
CA PRO A 440 2.83 -5.92 27.33
C PRO A 440 2.58 -5.21 28.67
N ALA A 441 2.29 -5.95 29.72
CA ALA A 441 2.44 -5.45 31.09
C ALA A 441 3.94 -5.33 31.42
N GLY A 442 4.34 -4.27 32.12
CA GLY A 442 5.74 -3.97 32.42
C GLY A 442 6.36 -3.01 31.41
N GLU A 443 7.61 -3.21 31.01
CA GLU A 443 8.33 -2.33 30.08
C GLU A 443 7.65 -2.25 28.72
N VAL A 444 7.53 -1.02 28.21
CA VAL A 444 6.92 -0.71 26.91
C VAL A 444 7.96 -0.01 26.04
N THR A 445 8.13 -0.54 24.83
CA THR A 445 9.07 -0.01 23.84
C THR A 445 8.34 0.82 22.78
N ILE A 446 9.13 1.55 21.95
CA ILE A 446 8.60 2.31 20.80
C ILE A 446 7.80 1.37 19.88
N ARG A 447 8.30 0.17 19.58
CA ARG A 447 7.63 -0.76 18.65
C ARG A 447 6.29 -1.28 19.18
N ASP A 448 6.15 -1.44 20.50
CA ASP A 448 4.90 -1.92 21.10
C ASP A 448 3.79 -0.89 20.89
N VAL A 449 4.11 0.40 21.11
CA VAL A 449 3.17 1.51 20.85
C VAL A 449 2.95 1.73 19.35
N ALA A 450 4.04 1.77 18.56
CA ALA A 450 3.96 1.98 17.12
C ALA A 450 3.20 0.87 16.39
N GLY A 451 3.27 -0.36 16.92
CA GLY A 451 2.58 -1.52 16.38
C GLY A 451 1.06 -1.40 16.40
N LEU A 452 0.47 -0.61 17.31
CA LEU A 452 -0.98 -0.37 17.34
C LEU A 452 -1.45 0.48 16.16
N TYR A 453 -0.63 1.42 15.68
CA TYR A 453 -0.95 2.35 14.59
C TYR A 453 0.11 2.32 13.50
N ILE A 454 -0.01 1.38 12.58
CA ILE A 454 1.03 1.09 11.57
C ILE A 454 1.06 2.10 10.40
N PHE A 455 0.03 2.93 10.23
CA PHE A 455 -0.07 3.94 9.17
C PHE A 455 0.55 5.28 9.59
N ASP A 456 1.08 6.04 8.64
CA ASP A 456 1.68 7.37 8.87
C ASP A 456 0.63 8.49 8.73
N ASN A 457 -0.58 8.25 9.20
CA ASN A 457 -1.65 9.24 9.17
C ASN A 457 -1.41 10.36 10.18
N THR A 458 -1.73 11.60 9.77
CA THR A 458 -1.71 12.77 10.66
C THR A 458 -3.06 12.99 11.32
N LEU A 459 -3.03 13.57 12.53
CA LEU A 459 -4.22 13.85 13.33
C LEU A 459 -4.88 15.17 12.93
N LEU A 460 -6.20 15.14 12.74
CA LEU A 460 -7.06 16.31 12.63
C LEU A 460 -8.14 16.30 13.70
N GLY A 461 -8.76 17.46 13.93
CA GLY A 461 -10.00 17.61 14.72
C GLY A 461 -11.06 18.29 13.84
N ILE A 462 -12.24 17.69 13.75
CA ILE A 462 -13.36 18.20 12.98
C ILE A 462 -14.59 18.36 13.86
N VAL A 463 -15.53 19.25 13.48
CA VAL A 463 -16.78 19.41 14.23
C VAL A 463 -17.89 18.63 13.55
N LEU A 464 -18.51 17.69 14.28
CA LEU A 464 -19.68 16.94 13.84
C LEU A 464 -20.86 17.16 14.79
N THR A 465 -22.08 17.10 14.23
CA THR A 465 -23.32 17.03 15.02
C THR A 465 -23.61 15.59 15.45
N GLY A 466 -24.46 15.38 16.45
CA GLY A 466 -24.89 14.05 16.90
C GLY A 466 -25.53 13.22 15.77
N ALA A 467 -26.27 13.85 14.89
CA ALA A 467 -26.80 13.20 13.70
C ALA A 467 -25.67 12.71 12.77
N GLN A 468 -24.61 13.50 12.59
CA GLN A 468 -23.46 13.13 11.78
C GLN A 468 -22.60 12.03 12.45
N VAL A 469 -22.42 12.10 13.78
CA VAL A 469 -21.75 11.02 14.55
C VAL A 469 -22.51 9.71 14.38
N LYS A 470 -23.84 9.72 14.50
CA LYS A 470 -24.64 8.52 14.26
C LYS A 470 -24.49 8.01 12.83
N ALA A 471 -24.57 8.88 11.83
CA ALA A 471 -24.42 8.51 10.43
C ALA A 471 -23.01 7.93 10.13
N TYR A 472 -21.97 8.46 10.79
CA TYR A 472 -20.62 7.94 10.72
C TYR A 472 -20.55 6.49 11.25
N LEU A 473 -21.09 6.25 12.44
CA LEU A 473 -21.12 4.93 13.06
C LEU A 473 -21.96 3.92 12.27
N GLU A 474 -23.08 4.36 11.67
CA GLU A 474 -23.88 3.52 10.77
C GLU A 474 -23.07 3.11 9.52
N LYS A 475 -22.25 4.03 8.97
CA LYS A 475 -21.34 3.73 7.87
C LYS A 475 -20.27 2.71 8.29
N SER A 476 -19.70 2.88 9.47
CA SER A 476 -18.73 1.94 10.03
C SER A 476 -19.35 0.55 10.24
N ALA A 477 -20.60 0.48 10.72
CA ALA A 477 -21.31 -0.78 10.93
C ALA A 477 -21.62 -1.58 9.66
N GLU A 478 -21.43 -1.01 8.46
CA GLU A 478 -21.47 -1.75 7.18
C GLU A 478 -20.41 -2.86 7.10
N TYR A 479 -19.35 -2.77 7.92
CA TYR A 479 -18.30 -3.78 8.06
C TYR A 479 -18.84 -5.17 8.44
N PHE A 480 -19.94 -5.22 9.15
CA PHE A 480 -20.51 -6.46 9.64
C PHE A 480 -21.54 -7.08 8.69
N LYS A 481 -21.56 -8.40 8.66
CA LYS A 481 -22.64 -9.18 8.05
C LYS A 481 -23.85 -9.23 8.99
N PRO A 482 -25.07 -9.43 8.50
CA PRO A 482 -26.24 -9.63 9.36
C PRO A 482 -26.06 -10.85 10.29
N CYS A 483 -26.50 -10.69 11.56
CA CYS A 483 -26.51 -11.77 12.54
C CYS A 483 -27.78 -11.72 13.38
N THR A 484 -28.55 -12.78 13.42
CA THR A 484 -29.83 -12.88 14.14
C THR A 484 -29.77 -13.82 15.35
N THR A 485 -28.58 -14.35 15.67
CA THR A 485 -28.32 -15.18 16.85
C THR A 485 -27.43 -14.47 17.86
N THR A 486 -27.49 -14.86 19.12
CA THR A 486 -26.60 -14.37 20.18
C THR A 486 -25.29 -15.18 20.31
N GLY A 487 -25.12 -16.22 19.50
CA GLY A 487 -23.88 -16.98 19.39
C GLY A 487 -23.90 -18.32 20.11
N PRO A 488 -22.73 -19.00 20.21
CA PRO A 488 -21.42 -18.54 19.72
C PRO A 488 -21.34 -18.47 18.18
N VAL A 489 -20.71 -17.39 17.67
CA VAL A 489 -20.55 -17.13 16.23
C VAL A 489 -19.07 -16.87 15.96
N ALA A 490 -18.51 -17.49 14.90
CA ALA A 490 -17.14 -17.22 14.50
C ALA A 490 -16.99 -15.78 13.98
N ALA A 491 -15.90 -15.09 14.34
CA ALA A 491 -15.62 -13.70 13.96
C ALA A 491 -15.71 -13.50 12.44
N ASP A 492 -15.13 -14.40 11.65
CA ASP A 492 -15.14 -14.30 10.18
C ASP A 492 -16.53 -14.55 9.55
N ALA A 493 -17.46 -15.16 10.29
CA ALA A 493 -18.84 -15.30 9.84
C ALA A 493 -19.61 -13.96 9.87
N ILE A 494 -19.20 -13.01 10.69
CA ILE A 494 -19.89 -11.72 10.89
C ILE A 494 -19.09 -10.49 10.51
N THR A 495 -17.79 -10.59 10.23
CA THR A 495 -16.91 -9.47 9.86
C THR A 495 -16.63 -9.43 8.35
N ASN A 496 -15.97 -8.38 7.90
CA ASN A 496 -15.53 -8.17 6.50
C ASN A 496 -16.67 -8.22 5.47
N ALA A 497 -17.83 -7.69 5.80
CA ALA A 497 -18.91 -7.58 4.83
C ALA A 497 -18.45 -6.82 3.58
N ASN A 498 -18.78 -7.31 2.40
CA ASN A 498 -18.38 -6.73 1.12
C ASN A 498 -16.86 -6.54 0.94
N ALA A 499 -16.05 -7.38 1.58
CA ALA A 499 -14.59 -7.27 1.58
C ALA A 499 -14.07 -5.91 2.09
N THR A 500 -14.78 -5.27 3.02
CA THR A 500 -14.34 -4.03 3.66
C THR A 500 -13.09 -4.31 4.50
N PRO A 501 -11.95 -3.62 4.26
CA PRO A 501 -10.74 -3.80 5.05
C PRO A 501 -10.94 -3.38 6.52
N ASP A 502 -10.19 -4.02 7.43
CA ASP A 502 -10.27 -3.74 8.88
C ASP A 502 -10.00 -2.24 9.18
N TYR A 503 -9.09 -1.60 8.45
CA TYR A 503 -8.80 -0.16 8.60
C TYR A 503 -9.93 0.77 8.12
N ASN A 504 -10.97 0.27 7.49
CA ASN A 504 -12.18 1.01 7.11
C ASN A 504 -13.37 0.75 8.06
N TYR A 505 -13.10 0.12 9.20
CA TYR A 505 -14.04 -0.07 10.29
C TYR A 505 -13.59 0.73 11.51
N ASP A 506 -14.18 1.89 11.74
CA ASP A 506 -13.84 2.76 12.86
C ASP A 506 -14.83 2.56 14.03
N VAL A 507 -14.30 2.56 15.23
CA VAL A 507 -15.06 2.72 16.47
C VAL A 507 -14.80 4.07 17.08
N MET A 508 -15.72 4.60 17.90
CA MET A 508 -15.58 5.89 18.55
C MET A 508 -15.55 5.73 20.06
N GLY A 509 -14.65 6.48 20.71
CA GLY A 509 -14.61 6.68 22.15
C GLY A 509 -14.69 8.17 22.53
N GLY A 510 -15.05 8.46 23.77
CA GLY A 510 -15.08 9.81 24.32
C GLY A 510 -13.89 10.07 25.26
N LEU A 511 -13.42 11.33 25.35
CA LEU A 511 -12.32 11.71 26.26
C LEU A 511 -12.81 12.13 27.66
N ASP A 512 -13.75 13.09 27.68
CA ASP A 512 -14.21 13.70 28.93
C ASP A 512 -15.29 12.84 29.64
N ALA A 513 -15.96 11.97 28.87
CA ALA A 513 -16.96 11.00 29.31
C ALA A 513 -17.18 9.95 28.21
N ASP A 514 -17.73 8.79 28.59
CA ASP A 514 -17.95 7.67 27.69
C ASP A 514 -18.99 8.02 26.61
N LEU A 515 -18.66 7.65 25.35
CA LEU A 515 -19.62 7.55 24.27
C LEU A 515 -20.04 6.09 24.14
N THR A 516 -21.27 5.77 24.48
CA THR A 516 -21.74 4.37 24.48
C THR A 516 -22.76 4.10 23.37
N TYR A 517 -22.67 2.94 22.72
CA TYR A 517 -23.64 2.49 21.71
C TYR A 517 -23.59 0.97 21.49
N ASP A 518 -24.70 0.41 21.03
CA ASP A 518 -24.76 -0.97 20.54
C ASP A 518 -24.81 -0.99 19.01
N ILE A 519 -24.16 -1.99 18.39
CA ILE A 519 -24.24 -2.30 16.97
C ILE A 519 -25.16 -3.53 16.81
N ASP A 520 -26.43 -3.33 16.46
CA ASP A 520 -27.43 -4.39 16.34
C ASP A 520 -27.39 -5.02 14.95
N LEU A 521 -26.76 -6.18 14.86
CA LEU A 521 -26.57 -6.91 13.60
C LEU A 521 -27.84 -7.58 13.06
N ALA A 522 -28.90 -7.66 13.87
CA ALA A 522 -30.23 -8.13 13.40
C ALA A 522 -30.96 -7.04 12.60
N LYS A 523 -30.51 -5.78 12.71
CA LYS A 523 -31.11 -4.66 11.97
C LYS A 523 -30.46 -4.48 10.59
N PRO A 524 -31.21 -3.88 9.64
CA PRO A 524 -30.66 -3.56 8.34
C PRO A 524 -29.53 -2.52 8.44
N VAL A 525 -28.59 -2.56 7.49
CA VAL A 525 -27.56 -1.54 7.30
C VAL A 525 -28.18 -0.14 7.27
N GLY A 526 -27.57 0.82 7.95
CA GLY A 526 -28.07 2.18 8.11
C GLY A 526 -29.07 2.38 9.27
N SER A 527 -29.32 1.32 10.06
CA SER A 527 -30.19 1.35 11.26
C SER A 527 -29.67 0.48 12.39
N ARG A 528 -28.36 0.19 12.39
CA ARG A 528 -27.71 -0.73 13.35
C ARG A 528 -27.27 -0.06 14.64
N ILE A 529 -27.01 1.25 14.61
CA ILE A 529 -26.58 1.99 15.80
C ILE A 529 -27.79 2.30 16.70
N VAL A 530 -27.78 1.69 17.88
CA VAL A 530 -28.84 1.83 18.88
C VAL A 530 -28.25 2.25 20.22
N GLY A 531 -29.04 2.94 21.04
CA GLY A 531 -28.61 3.34 22.38
C GLY A 531 -27.48 4.37 22.41
N LEU A 532 -27.25 5.13 21.33
CA LEU A 532 -26.16 6.12 21.27
C LEU A 532 -26.33 7.18 22.38
N ALA A 533 -25.41 7.18 23.34
CA ALA A 533 -25.41 8.07 24.48
C ALA A 533 -24.02 8.63 24.76
N TYR A 534 -23.95 9.86 25.29
CA TYR A 534 -22.73 10.49 25.79
C TYR A 534 -22.94 10.89 27.25
N ALA A 535 -22.01 10.55 28.12
CA ALA A 535 -22.16 10.74 29.58
C ALA A 535 -23.50 10.18 30.12
N GLY A 536 -23.93 9.02 29.63
CA GLY A 536 -25.19 8.37 29.97
C GLY A 536 -26.47 9.05 29.45
N THR A 537 -26.34 10.13 28.69
CA THR A 537 -27.49 10.86 28.10
C THR A 537 -27.56 10.59 26.58
N SER A 538 -28.79 10.29 26.09
CA SER A 538 -29.00 10.08 24.64
C SER A 538 -28.52 11.28 23.82
N VAL A 539 -27.74 11.01 22.79
CA VAL A 539 -27.18 12.06 21.91
C VAL A 539 -28.27 12.67 21.05
N ALA A 540 -28.53 13.98 21.24
CA ALA A 540 -29.45 14.73 20.39
C ALA A 540 -28.82 15.01 19.00
N ALA A 541 -29.66 15.12 17.98
CA ALA A 541 -29.20 15.29 16.60
C ALA A 541 -28.32 16.53 16.36
N ASP A 542 -28.55 17.59 17.13
CA ASP A 542 -27.87 18.88 17.05
C ASP A 542 -26.72 19.04 18.07
N THR A 543 -26.51 18.07 18.95
CA THR A 543 -25.35 18.07 19.88
C THR A 543 -24.07 18.16 19.08
N ARG A 544 -23.18 19.09 19.45
CA ARG A 544 -21.91 19.28 18.73
C ARG A 544 -20.75 18.61 19.46
N PHE A 545 -19.91 17.94 18.70
CA PHE A 545 -18.69 17.30 19.17
C PHE A 545 -17.50 17.76 18.33
N VAL A 546 -16.32 17.84 18.93
CA VAL A 546 -15.09 17.76 18.16
C VAL A 546 -14.71 16.28 18.06
N VAL A 547 -14.40 15.82 16.86
CA VAL A 547 -13.99 14.43 16.60
C VAL A 547 -12.54 14.44 16.14
N ALA A 548 -11.66 13.81 16.92
CA ALA A 548 -10.28 13.51 16.54
C ALA A 548 -10.31 12.42 15.47
N ILE A 549 -9.71 12.72 14.31
CA ILE A 549 -9.82 11.90 13.09
C ILE A 549 -8.51 11.94 12.31
N ASN A 550 -8.21 10.90 11.54
CA ASN A 550 -7.03 10.91 10.69
C ASN A 550 -7.25 11.63 9.35
N ASN A 551 -6.14 12.09 8.72
CA ASN A 551 -6.16 12.80 7.44
C ASN A 551 -6.78 11.97 6.31
N TYR A 552 -6.54 10.65 6.26
CA TYR A 552 -7.13 9.76 5.26
C TYR A 552 -8.66 9.82 5.31
N ARG A 553 -9.23 9.77 6.51
CA ARG A 553 -10.68 9.82 6.72
C ARG A 553 -11.25 11.20 6.40
N GLN A 554 -10.57 12.26 6.90
CA GLN A 554 -11.01 13.64 6.70
C GLN A 554 -11.02 14.03 5.22
N SER A 555 -10.08 13.53 4.41
CA SER A 555 -10.03 13.81 2.98
C SER A 555 -10.96 12.95 2.12
N GLY A 556 -11.73 12.02 2.72
CA GLY A 556 -12.77 11.24 2.01
C GLY A 556 -12.53 9.74 1.98
N GLY A 557 -11.42 9.25 2.53
CA GLY A 557 -11.12 7.82 2.58
C GLY A 557 -12.22 7.01 3.29
N GLY A 558 -12.70 5.95 2.64
CA GLY A 558 -13.79 5.10 3.12
C GLY A 558 -15.21 5.67 2.93
N ASN A 559 -15.35 6.86 2.33
CA ASN A 559 -16.65 7.52 2.05
C ASN A 559 -17.55 7.70 3.28
N PHE A 560 -16.98 8.15 4.40
CA PHE A 560 -17.75 8.44 5.61
C PHE A 560 -18.58 9.72 5.45
N PRO A 561 -19.89 9.71 5.78
CA PRO A 561 -20.76 10.84 5.51
C PRO A 561 -20.43 12.05 6.38
N GLY A 562 -20.51 13.24 5.78
CA GLY A 562 -20.36 14.53 6.47
C GLY A 562 -18.92 14.92 6.85
N VAL A 563 -17.92 14.05 6.66
CA VAL A 563 -16.54 14.24 7.11
C VAL A 563 -15.80 15.28 6.27
N VAL A 564 -15.83 15.15 4.94
CA VAL A 564 -15.07 16.00 4.00
C VAL A 564 -15.44 17.48 4.12
N THR A 565 -16.71 17.76 4.40
CA THR A 565 -17.26 19.12 4.51
C THR A 565 -17.31 19.67 5.93
N ALA A 566 -16.92 18.84 6.93
CA ALA A 566 -16.93 19.24 8.33
C ALA A 566 -15.88 20.34 8.60
N PRO A 567 -16.19 21.32 9.46
CA PRO A 567 -15.22 22.32 9.87
C PRO A 567 -14.01 21.68 10.54
N VAL A 568 -12.80 21.94 10.03
CA VAL A 568 -11.53 21.51 10.64
C VAL A 568 -11.11 22.54 11.67
N VAL A 569 -10.95 22.13 12.91
CA VAL A 569 -10.57 22.98 14.05
C VAL A 569 -9.19 22.66 14.62
N TYR A 570 -8.62 21.51 14.23
CA TYR A 570 -7.25 21.12 14.55
C TYR A 570 -6.60 20.47 13.34
N ASN A 571 -5.39 20.93 12.99
CA ASN A 571 -4.54 20.31 11.96
C ASN A 571 -3.10 20.81 12.14
N ARG A 572 -2.27 20.07 12.86
CA ARG A 572 -0.85 20.38 13.08
C ARG A 572 0.09 19.50 12.27
N GLN A 573 -0.43 18.63 11.42
CA GLN A 573 0.34 17.70 10.59
C GLN A 573 1.26 16.78 11.42
N ILE A 574 0.82 16.37 12.62
CA ILE A 574 1.57 15.45 13.49
C ILE A 574 1.00 14.05 13.29
N GLU A 575 1.86 13.08 13.04
CA GLU A 575 1.48 11.68 12.85
C GLU A 575 0.93 11.10 14.17
N ILE A 576 -0.17 10.35 14.06
CA ILE A 576 -0.86 9.76 15.22
C ILE A 576 0.08 8.80 15.96
N ARG A 577 0.84 7.98 15.23
CA ARG A 577 1.83 7.08 15.83
C ARG A 577 2.86 7.84 16.66
N GLN A 578 3.35 8.99 16.18
CA GLN A 578 4.30 9.80 16.93
C GLN A 578 3.65 10.40 18.18
N LEU A 579 2.40 10.87 18.09
CA LEU A 579 1.66 11.35 19.26
C LEU A 579 1.53 10.28 20.34
N MET A 580 1.29 9.02 19.96
CA MET A 580 1.22 7.91 20.90
C MET A 580 2.58 7.62 21.58
N ILE A 581 3.66 7.63 20.81
CA ILE A 581 5.03 7.47 21.30
C ILE A 581 5.38 8.61 22.25
N ASP A 582 5.09 9.85 21.88
CA ASP A 582 5.36 11.06 22.68
C ASP A 582 4.55 11.04 23.98
N TRP A 583 3.28 10.65 23.89
CA TRP A 583 2.41 10.52 25.07
C TRP A 583 2.96 9.48 26.05
N ALA A 584 3.31 8.29 25.59
CA ALA A 584 3.88 7.23 26.41
C ALA A 584 5.24 7.65 27.03
N THR A 585 6.08 8.33 26.23
CA THR A 585 7.37 8.85 26.67
C THR A 585 7.23 9.93 27.74
N ALA A 586 6.24 10.82 27.62
CA ALA A 586 6.00 11.91 28.57
C ALA A 586 5.39 11.42 29.88
N ASN A 587 4.39 10.54 29.81
CA ASN A 587 3.64 10.06 30.96
C ASN A 587 4.33 8.91 31.71
N LYS A 588 5.21 8.15 31.04
CA LYS A 588 5.99 7.02 31.59
C LYS A 588 5.16 5.81 32.01
N VAL A 589 3.90 5.97 32.37
CA VAL A 589 3.01 4.90 32.79
C VAL A 589 1.75 4.92 31.92
N ILE A 590 1.46 3.80 31.30
CA ILE A 590 0.21 3.53 30.58
C ILE A 590 -0.66 2.71 31.54
N ASP A 591 -1.75 3.31 32.03
CA ASP A 591 -2.70 2.63 32.91
C ASP A 591 -4.06 2.53 32.22
N PRO A 592 -4.41 1.34 31.67
CA PRO A 592 -5.68 1.15 30.98
C PRO A 592 -6.91 1.49 31.83
N SER A 593 -6.82 1.37 33.13
CA SER A 593 -7.95 1.71 34.03
C SER A 593 -8.34 3.20 33.98
N THR A 594 -7.50 4.06 33.43
CA THR A 594 -7.75 5.51 33.33
C THR A 594 -8.43 5.94 32.01
N PHE A 595 -8.48 5.08 31.02
CA PHE A 595 -9.02 5.42 29.69
C PHE A 595 -9.84 4.31 29.02
N SER A 596 -9.78 3.07 29.51
CA SER A 596 -10.53 1.96 28.90
C SER A 596 -11.87 1.79 29.60
N SER A 597 -12.94 1.87 28.82
CA SER A 597 -14.32 1.63 29.22
C SER A 597 -15.02 0.83 28.12
N LEU A 598 -16.18 0.25 28.43
CA LEU A 598 -16.97 -0.46 27.42
C LEU A 598 -17.79 0.56 26.63
N ASP A 599 -17.25 1.03 25.52
CA ASP A 599 -17.87 2.04 24.67
C ASP A 599 -18.90 1.43 23.71
N TRP A 600 -18.63 0.24 23.17
CA TRP A 600 -19.52 -0.39 22.21
C TRP A 600 -19.55 -1.93 22.32
N ARG A 601 -20.61 -2.53 21.78
CA ARG A 601 -20.73 -3.99 21.68
C ARG A 601 -21.60 -4.41 20.50
N LEU A 602 -21.39 -5.63 20.03
CA LEU A 602 -22.25 -6.27 19.04
C LEU A 602 -23.47 -6.91 19.73
N VAL A 603 -24.65 -6.62 19.21
CA VAL A 603 -25.89 -7.21 19.71
C VAL A 603 -26.74 -7.78 18.58
N SER A 604 -27.63 -8.69 18.94
CA SER A 604 -28.71 -9.21 18.08
C SER A 604 -30.04 -8.99 18.79
N ASN A 605 -30.89 -8.12 18.24
CA ASN A 605 -32.16 -7.71 18.87
C ASN A 605 -31.97 -7.23 20.32
N GLY A 606 -30.92 -6.44 20.58
CA GLY A 606 -30.59 -5.87 21.88
C GLY A 606 -29.88 -6.82 22.87
N SER A 607 -29.64 -8.07 22.50
CA SER A 607 -28.89 -9.04 23.33
C SER A 607 -27.46 -9.21 22.83
N PRO A 608 -26.42 -9.19 23.69
CA PRO A 608 -25.02 -9.33 23.30
C PRO A 608 -24.78 -10.62 22.50
N ILE A 609 -23.95 -10.50 21.44
CA ILE A 609 -23.50 -11.64 20.63
C ILE A 609 -22.22 -12.19 21.26
N SER A 610 -22.17 -13.50 21.50
CA SER A 610 -20.92 -14.19 21.86
C SER A 610 -20.15 -14.51 20.59
N VAL A 611 -18.98 -13.90 20.41
CA VAL A 611 -18.13 -14.10 19.24
C VAL A 611 -16.93 -14.97 19.63
N THR A 612 -16.58 -15.93 18.76
CA THR A 612 -15.37 -16.75 18.89
C THR A 612 -14.34 -16.34 17.84
N ALA A 613 -13.05 -16.46 18.19
CA ALA A 613 -11.94 -16.12 17.30
C ALA A 613 -11.88 -17.02 16.04
#